data_f5e96317938e6f740ced6049264f750a
#
_entry.id   f5e96317938e6f740ced6049264f750a
#
_cell.length_a   1.000
_cell.length_b   1.000
_cell.length_c   1.000
_cell.angle_alpha   90.00
_cell.angle_beta   90.00
_cell.angle_gamma   90.00
#
_symmetry.space_group_name_H-M   'P 1'
#
loop_
_entity.id
_entity.type
_entity.pdbx_description
1 polymer ?
#
loop_
_entity_poly.entity_id
_entity_poly.type
_entity_poly.pdbx_seq_one_letter_code
_entity_poly.pdbx_strand_id
1 'polypeptide(L)'
;MIDVHTGAPSRIAQLNPVAKLLAIVVLTIPLVLTLDAVSAGVALAIELALFPFAGLGWSRFWRRTWIVWLLAPLTGVTIALYGQASGVIFLEWFVVRVSEGSLTLALATMLRVLAIALPSVVLFATVDPTDLADGLAQVLRLPARFVLGGLAGLRMVGLFVDDWR
;
A
#
# COMPACT_ATOMS: atom_id res chain seq x y z
N MET A 1 24.30 -13.70 -0.56
CA MET A 1 25.23 -12.55 -0.54
C MET A 1 24.37 -11.33 -0.25
N ILE A 2 24.38 -10.91 1.02
CA ILE A 2 23.51 -9.85 1.55
C ILE A 2 24.15 -8.53 1.15
N ASP A 3 23.53 -7.78 0.25
CA ASP A 3 23.96 -6.43 -0.09
C ASP A 3 23.84 -5.53 1.15
N VAL A 4 24.98 -5.33 1.78
CA VAL A 4 25.15 -4.37 2.87
C VAL A 4 24.83 -2.98 2.32
N HIS A 5 23.90 -2.32 2.95
CA HIS A 5 23.42 -0.97 2.65
C HIS A 5 24.58 0.05 2.58
N THR A 6 25.04 0.37 1.38
CA THR A 6 26.01 1.46 1.12
C THR A 6 25.27 2.74 0.71
N GLY A 7 24.28 3.15 1.48
CA GLY A 7 23.63 4.45 1.35
C GLY A 7 23.44 5.04 2.74
N ALA A 8 23.75 6.34 2.92
CA ALA A 8 23.49 7.02 4.19
C ALA A 8 22.04 6.78 4.62
N PRO A 9 21.79 6.39 5.88
CA PRO A 9 20.43 6.09 6.33
C PRO A 9 19.57 7.33 6.15
N SER A 10 18.52 7.23 5.34
CA SER A 10 17.57 8.33 5.19
C SER A 10 16.94 8.63 6.56
N ARG A 11 16.67 9.91 6.83
CA ARG A 11 16.06 10.33 8.10
C ARG A 11 14.77 9.56 8.40
N ILE A 12 14.02 9.16 7.36
CA ILE A 12 12.80 8.36 7.50
C ILE A 12 13.10 6.88 7.82
N ALA A 13 14.23 6.33 7.36
CA ALA A 13 14.62 4.97 7.71
C ALA A 13 14.84 4.81 9.23
N GLN A 14 15.28 5.86 9.91
CA GLN A 14 15.53 5.90 11.35
C GLN A 14 14.28 6.11 12.20
N LEU A 15 13.13 6.44 11.59
CA LEU A 15 11.88 6.60 12.32
C LEU A 15 11.38 5.25 12.86
N ASN A 16 10.77 5.31 14.04
CA ASN A 16 10.16 4.16 14.69
C ASN A 16 9.19 3.43 13.71
N PRO A 17 9.33 2.10 13.51
CA PRO A 17 8.46 1.32 12.65
C PRO A 17 6.97 1.49 12.95
N VAL A 18 6.61 1.61 14.23
CA VAL A 18 5.22 1.82 14.67
C VAL A 18 4.70 3.19 14.25
N ALA A 19 5.54 4.23 14.29
CA ALA A 19 5.13 5.56 13.82
C ALA A 19 4.84 5.57 12.31
N LYS A 20 5.63 4.85 11.51
CA LYS A 20 5.37 4.67 10.08
C LYS A 20 4.06 3.93 9.82
N LEU A 21 3.81 2.84 10.57
CA LEU A 21 2.56 2.08 10.48
C LEU A 21 1.36 2.97 10.84
N LEU A 22 1.43 3.71 11.95
CA LEU A 22 0.36 4.61 12.39
C LEU A 22 0.10 5.71 11.36
N ALA A 23 1.13 6.29 10.76
CA ALA A 23 0.98 7.28 9.71
C ALA A 23 0.19 6.74 8.51
N ILE A 24 0.49 5.51 8.07
CA ILE A 24 -0.26 4.85 6.98
C ILE A 24 -1.70 4.56 7.39
N VAL A 25 -1.93 4.07 8.60
CA VAL A 25 -3.29 3.82 9.11
C VAL A 25 -4.10 5.11 9.17
N VAL A 26 -3.54 6.19 9.69
CA VAL A 26 -4.19 7.52 9.76
C VAL A 26 -4.51 8.06 8.37
N LEU A 27 -3.64 7.83 7.40
CA LEU A 27 -3.88 8.24 6.02
C LEU A 27 -4.93 7.35 5.33
N THR A 28 -4.92 6.05 5.59
CA THR A 28 -5.82 5.08 4.97
C THR A 28 -7.27 5.25 5.45
N ILE A 29 -7.49 5.55 6.74
CA ILE A 29 -8.84 5.65 7.32
C ILE A 29 -9.72 6.68 6.56
N PRO A 30 -9.30 7.94 6.33
CA PRO A 30 -10.09 8.90 5.56
C PRO A 30 -10.33 8.44 4.13
N LEU A 31 -9.31 7.83 3.49
CA LEU A 31 -9.43 7.33 2.11
C LEU A 31 -10.44 6.20 1.97
N VAL A 32 -10.60 5.37 2.99
CA VAL A 32 -11.61 4.30 3.00
C VAL A 32 -13.01 4.87 3.23
N LEU A 33 -13.13 5.93 4.03
CA LEU A 33 -14.41 6.55 4.38
C LEU A 33 -14.95 7.47 3.27
N THR A 34 -14.09 8.01 2.42
CA THR A 34 -14.46 8.92 1.32
C THR A 34 -14.46 8.18 -0.02
N LEU A 35 -15.50 8.40 -0.87
CA LEU A 35 -15.62 7.75 -2.18
C LEU A 35 -15.37 8.73 -3.34
N ASP A 36 -14.63 9.83 -3.12
CA ASP A 36 -14.36 10.79 -4.17
C ASP A 36 -12.95 10.63 -4.77
N ALA A 37 -12.82 10.98 -6.06
CA ALA A 37 -11.57 10.92 -6.79
C ALA A 37 -10.60 12.04 -6.36
N VAL A 38 -11.13 13.15 -5.86
CA VAL A 38 -10.31 14.33 -5.51
C VAL A 38 -9.47 14.05 -4.27
N SER A 39 -10.08 13.55 -3.19
CA SER A 39 -9.35 13.20 -1.96
C SER A 39 -8.31 12.11 -2.20
N ALA A 40 -8.66 11.07 -2.99
CA ALA A 40 -7.71 10.03 -3.36
C ALA A 40 -6.56 10.57 -4.23
N GLY A 41 -6.85 11.45 -5.17
CA GLY A 41 -5.84 12.10 -6.01
C GLY A 41 -4.91 13.01 -5.24
N VAL A 42 -5.44 13.82 -4.31
CA VAL A 42 -4.63 14.69 -3.44
C VAL A 42 -3.73 13.87 -2.52
N ALA A 43 -4.27 12.81 -1.90
CA ALA A 43 -3.48 11.93 -1.05
C ALA A 43 -2.33 11.28 -1.83
N LEU A 44 -2.63 10.73 -3.02
CA LEU A 44 -1.63 10.13 -3.90
C LEU A 44 -0.56 11.15 -4.33
N ALA A 45 -0.95 12.39 -4.64
CA ALA A 45 -0.01 13.45 -5.01
C ALA A 45 0.94 13.80 -3.84
N ILE A 46 0.40 13.92 -2.63
CA ILE A 46 1.19 14.17 -1.42
C ILE A 46 2.16 13.00 -1.16
N GLU A 47 1.70 11.77 -1.28
CA GLU A 47 2.53 10.58 -1.11
C GLU A 47 3.68 10.53 -2.10
N LEU A 48 3.40 10.77 -3.39
CA LEU A 48 4.43 10.80 -4.43
C LEU A 48 5.43 11.94 -4.22
N ALA A 49 4.99 13.09 -3.71
CA ALA A 49 5.87 14.22 -3.37
C ALA A 49 6.76 13.92 -2.16
N LEU A 50 6.25 13.17 -1.18
CA LEU A 50 7.01 12.77 0.01
C LEU A 50 7.92 11.56 -0.25
N PHE A 51 7.67 10.81 -1.29
CA PHE A 51 8.38 9.58 -1.61
C PHE A 51 9.91 9.72 -1.72
N PRO A 52 10.49 10.75 -2.37
CA PRO A 52 11.95 10.94 -2.43
C PRO A 52 12.60 11.01 -1.05
N PHE A 53 11.87 11.51 -0.05
CA PHE A 53 12.34 11.61 1.34
C PHE A 53 12.31 10.26 2.08
N ALA A 54 11.59 9.26 1.57
CA ALA A 54 11.53 7.92 2.16
C ALA A 54 12.86 7.15 2.04
N GLY A 55 13.82 7.66 1.23
CA GLY A 55 15.16 7.07 1.10
C GLY A 55 15.22 5.77 0.31
N LEU A 56 14.14 5.40 -0.37
CA LEU A 56 14.18 4.34 -1.37
C LEU A 56 14.72 4.90 -2.70
N GLY A 57 15.73 4.23 -3.27
CA GLY A 57 16.15 4.54 -4.62
C GLY A 57 15.01 4.32 -5.64
N TRP A 58 14.86 5.26 -6.57
CA TRP A 58 13.80 5.26 -7.60
C TRP A 58 13.64 3.92 -8.32
N SER A 59 14.73 3.27 -8.71
CA SER A 59 14.73 1.95 -9.34
C SER A 59 14.15 0.85 -8.44
N ARG A 60 14.46 0.89 -7.14
CA ARG A 60 13.98 -0.09 -6.16
C ARG A 60 12.49 0.09 -5.89
N PHE A 61 12.03 1.34 -5.86
CA PHE A 61 10.61 1.66 -5.76
C PHE A 61 9.82 1.07 -6.93
N TRP A 62 10.17 1.42 -8.16
CA TRP A 62 9.48 0.92 -9.36
C TRP A 62 9.46 -0.60 -9.43
N ARG A 63 10.57 -1.26 -9.12
CA ARG A 63 10.65 -2.73 -9.13
C ARG A 63 9.75 -3.39 -8.07
N ARG A 64 9.45 -2.71 -6.97
CA ARG A 64 8.57 -3.24 -5.92
C ARG A 64 7.10 -2.86 -6.10
N THR A 65 6.84 -1.73 -6.73
CA THR A 65 5.48 -1.20 -6.88
C THR A 65 4.85 -1.46 -8.25
N TRP A 66 5.59 -1.99 -9.22
CA TRP A 66 5.10 -2.20 -10.60
C TRP A 66 3.80 -3.02 -10.66
N ILE A 67 3.65 -4.00 -9.77
CA ILE A 67 2.43 -4.82 -9.67
C ILE A 67 1.23 -3.95 -9.27
N VAL A 68 1.41 -3.00 -8.35
CA VAL A 68 0.35 -2.06 -7.93
C VAL A 68 -0.06 -1.17 -9.10
N TRP A 69 0.93 -0.67 -9.87
CA TRP A 69 0.68 0.14 -11.07
C TRP A 69 -0.03 -0.63 -12.19
N LEU A 70 0.10 -1.94 -12.21
CA LEU A 70 -0.63 -2.81 -13.14
C LEU A 70 -2.03 -3.15 -12.63
N LEU A 71 -2.17 -3.49 -11.35
CA LEU A 71 -3.44 -3.94 -10.77
C LEU A 71 -4.44 -2.80 -10.54
N ALA A 72 -3.98 -1.59 -10.23
CA ALA A 72 -4.87 -0.45 -10.00
C ALA A 72 -5.67 -0.07 -11.26
N PRO A 73 -5.07 0.09 -12.47
CA PRO A 73 -5.83 0.29 -13.70
C PRO A 73 -6.75 -0.89 -14.03
N LEU A 74 -6.32 -2.12 -13.77
CA LEU A 74 -7.15 -3.30 -14.00
C LEU A 74 -8.43 -3.27 -13.15
N THR A 75 -8.31 -2.87 -11.87
CA THR A 75 -9.46 -2.66 -10.99
C THR A 75 -10.37 -1.54 -11.54
N GLY A 76 -9.78 -0.44 -12.00
CA GLY A 76 -10.51 0.66 -12.64
C GLY A 76 -11.29 0.20 -13.87
N VAL A 77 -10.66 -0.55 -14.76
CA VAL A 77 -11.31 -1.11 -15.97
C VAL A 77 -12.49 -2.01 -15.58
N THR A 78 -12.29 -2.89 -14.59
CA THR A 78 -13.37 -3.78 -14.13
C THR A 78 -14.57 -2.97 -13.62
N ILE A 79 -14.34 -1.91 -12.84
CA ILE A 79 -15.42 -1.05 -12.33
C ILE A 79 -16.05 -0.21 -13.45
N ALA A 80 -15.27 0.26 -14.44
CA ALA A 80 -15.80 0.99 -15.58
C ALA A 80 -16.77 0.15 -16.41
N LEU A 81 -16.49 -1.16 -16.56
CA LEU A 81 -17.28 -2.08 -17.36
C LEU A 81 -18.49 -2.65 -16.61
N TYR A 82 -18.36 -2.92 -15.31
CA TYR A 82 -19.35 -3.65 -14.51
C TYR A 82 -19.86 -2.87 -13.29
N GLY A 83 -19.42 -1.62 -13.10
CA GLY A 83 -19.86 -0.75 -12.02
C GLY A 83 -21.32 -0.31 -12.21
N GLN A 84 -21.88 0.29 -11.15
CA GLN A 84 -23.24 0.84 -11.21
C GLN A 84 -23.34 1.93 -12.26
N ALA A 85 -24.19 1.71 -13.26
CA ALA A 85 -24.47 2.70 -14.27
C ALA A 85 -25.27 3.85 -13.67
N SER A 86 -24.74 5.07 -13.75
CA SER A 86 -25.45 6.30 -13.36
C SER A 86 -25.07 7.44 -14.29
N GLY A 87 -26.02 8.35 -14.53
CA GLY A 87 -25.83 9.44 -15.48
C GLY A 87 -25.96 8.98 -16.95
N VAL A 88 -25.21 9.63 -17.84
CA VAL A 88 -25.28 9.34 -19.27
C VAL A 88 -24.59 7.99 -19.57
N ILE A 89 -25.29 7.13 -20.30
CA ILE A 89 -24.75 5.84 -20.75
C ILE A 89 -24.07 6.06 -22.09
N PHE A 90 -22.77 5.75 -22.17
CA PHE A 90 -21.99 5.88 -23.40
C PHE A 90 -21.98 4.59 -24.22
N LEU A 91 -22.02 3.45 -23.56
CA LEU A 91 -21.99 2.13 -24.17
C LEU A 91 -22.83 1.15 -23.35
N GLU A 92 -23.73 0.44 -24.05
CA GLU A 92 -24.49 -0.65 -23.48
C GLU A 92 -24.38 -1.87 -24.37
N TRP A 93 -23.74 -2.91 -23.91
CA TRP A 93 -23.60 -4.16 -24.65
C TRP A 93 -23.70 -5.35 -23.71
N PHE A 94 -24.82 -6.02 -23.77
CA PHE A 94 -25.18 -7.23 -23.04
C PHE A 94 -25.02 -7.08 -21.49
N VAL A 95 -23.83 -7.29 -20.96
CA VAL A 95 -23.54 -7.17 -19.50
C VAL A 95 -22.68 -5.94 -19.18
N VAL A 96 -22.05 -5.36 -20.19
CA VAL A 96 -21.15 -4.20 -20.06
C VAL A 96 -21.94 -2.92 -20.23
N ARG A 97 -21.92 -2.06 -19.21
CA ARG A 97 -22.55 -0.75 -19.21
C ARG A 97 -21.56 0.32 -18.77
N VAL A 98 -21.05 1.06 -19.74
CA VAL A 98 -20.15 2.18 -19.46
C VAL A 98 -20.97 3.46 -19.38
N SER A 99 -20.95 4.09 -18.22
CA SER A 99 -21.64 5.34 -17.93
C SER A 99 -20.70 6.37 -17.31
N GLU A 100 -21.14 7.61 -17.26
CA GLU A 100 -20.40 8.69 -16.61
C GLU A 100 -20.07 8.33 -15.14
N GLY A 101 -21.05 7.81 -14.41
CA GLY A 101 -20.87 7.41 -13.02
C GLY A 101 -19.94 6.21 -12.85
N SER A 102 -20.00 5.21 -13.75
CA SER A 102 -19.09 4.07 -13.69
C SER A 102 -17.63 4.48 -13.97
N LEU A 103 -17.40 5.43 -14.88
CA LEU A 103 -16.06 5.97 -15.15
C LEU A 103 -15.52 6.79 -13.98
N THR A 104 -16.37 7.64 -13.39
CA THR A 104 -15.99 8.44 -12.21
C THR A 104 -15.63 7.53 -11.03
N LEU A 105 -16.44 6.50 -10.78
CA LEU A 105 -16.21 5.53 -9.72
C LEU A 105 -14.94 4.70 -10.00
N ALA A 106 -14.71 4.32 -11.25
CA ALA A 106 -13.51 3.60 -11.69
C ALA A 106 -12.24 4.42 -11.42
N LEU A 107 -12.25 5.69 -11.80
CA LEU A 107 -11.13 6.61 -11.55
C LEU A 107 -10.90 6.80 -10.04
N ALA A 108 -11.96 7.06 -9.27
CA ALA A 108 -11.87 7.23 -7.82
C ALA A 108 -11.27 5.98 -7.15
N THR A 109 -11.72 4.79 -7.56
CA THR A 109 -11.24 3.54 -6.99
C THR A 109 -9.80 3.24 -7.41
N MET A 110 -9.44 3.48 -8.67
CA MET A 110 -8.07 3.31 -9.14
C MET A 110 -7.08 4.18 -8.36
N LEU A 111 -7.40 5.48 -8.21
CA LEU A 111 -6.57 6.41 -7.43
C LEU A 111 -6.47 5.99 -5.96
N ARG A 112 -7.58 5.51 -5.37
CA ARG A 112 -7.61 5.01 -4.00
C ARG A 112 -6.75 3.77 -3.81
N VAL A 113 -6.83 2.80 -4.72
CA VAL A 113 -5.98 1.59 -4.67
C VAL A 113 -4.52 1.98 -4.73
N LEU A 114 -4.13 2.93 -5.56
CA LEU A 114 -2.76 3.47 -5.62
C LEU A 114 -2.38 4.13 -4.29
N ALA A 115 -3.22 5.04 -3.77
CA ALA A 115 -2.94 5.79 -2.55
C ALA A 115 -2.86 4.93 -1.28
N ILE A 116 -3.50 3.77 -1.24
CA ILE A 116 -3.40 2.83 -0.11
C ILE A 116 -2.25 1.83 -0.30
N ALA A 117 -2.10 1.32 -1.52
CA ALA A 117 -1.14 0.24 -1.76
C ALA A 117 0.31 0.73 -1.85
N LEU A 118 0.56 1.93 -2.42
CA LEU A 118 1.93 2.44 -2.56
C LEU A 118 2.63 2.64 -1.21
N PRO A 119 2.07 3.38 -0.22
CA PRO A 119 2.72 3.54 1.07
C PRO A 119 2.82 2.22 1.83
N SER A 120 1.85 1.31 1.68
CA SER A 120 1.92 -0.02 2.29
C SER A 120 3.10 -0.83 1.76
N VAL A 121 3.31 -0.87 0.44
CA VAL A 121 4.47 -1.54 -0.16
C VAL A 121 5.79 -0.90 0.28
N VAL A 122 5.83 0.44 0.36
CA VAL A 122 7.00 1.18 0.85
C VAL A 122 7.31 0.83 2.31
N LEU A 123 6.27 0.75 3.16
CA LEU A 123 6.42 0.35 4.56
C LEU A 123 7.08 -1.04 4.67
N PHE A 124 6.48 -2.05 4.03
CA PHE A 124 7.01 -3.42 4.03
C PHE A 124 8.40 -3.53 3.39
N ALA A 125 8.75 -2.59 2.52
CA ALA A 125 10.06 -2.53 1.90
C ALA A 125 11.15 -1.90 2.79
N THR A 126 10.76 -1.08 3.77
CA THR A 126 11.65 -0.24 4.58
C THR A 126 11.66 -0.59 6.07
N VAL A 127 10.75 -1.44 6.50
CA VAL A 127 10.61 -1.85 7.90
C VAL A 127 10.91 -3.34 8.03
N ASP A 128 11.78 -3.69 8.98
CA ASP A 128 11.98 -5.08 9.35
C ASP A 128 10.76 -5.56 10.15
N PRO A 129 10.15 -6.70 9.79
CA PRO A 129 9.02 -7.25 10.54
C PRO A 129 9.32 -7.49 12.01
N THR A 130 10.57 -7.80 12.37
CA THR A 130 11.01 -8.00 13.75
C THR A 130 10.99 -6.69 14.53
N ASP A 131 11.57 -5.63 13.95
CA ASP A 131 11.58 -4.29 14.55
C ASP A 131 10.14 -3.74 14.71
N LEU A 132 9.25 -4.05 13.75
CA LEU A 132 7.84 -3.68 13.84
C LEU A 132 7.13 -4.42 14.97
N ALA A 133 7.39 -5.73 15.13
CA ALA A 133 6.78 -6.53 16.18
C ALA A 133 7.25 -6.07 17.57
N ASP A 134 8.54 -5.81 17.74
CA ASP A 134 9.12 -5.29 18.98
C ASP A 134 8.59 -3.87 19.31
N GLY A 135 8.49 -3.01 18.29
CA GLY A 135 7.91 -1.69 18.43
C GLY A 135 6.43 -1.73 18.85
N LEU A 136 5.63 -2.62 18.25
CA LEU A 136 4.23 -2.83 18.59
C LEU A 136 4.07 -3.34 20.03
N ALA A 137 4.95 -4.27 20.46
CA ALA A 137 4.96 -4.75 21.83
C ALA A 137 5.19 -3.63 22.84
N GLN A 138 6.16 -2.75 22.55
CA GLN A 138 6.56 -1.66 23.45
C GLN A 138 5.52 -0.53 23.48
N VAL A 139 5.02 -0.09 22.31
CA VAL A 139 4.12 1.06 22.18
C VAL A 139 2.68 0.69 22.56
N LEU A 140 2.17 -0.45 22.06
CA LEU A 140 0.80 -0.90 22.32
C LEU A 140 0.68 -1.76 23.57
N ARG A 141 1.81 -2.02 24.28
CA ARG A 141 1.86 -2.88 25.47
C ARG A 141 1.17 -4.23 25.24
N LEU A 142 1.36 -4.80 24.05
CA LEU A 142 0.78 -6.10 23.72
C LEU A 142 1.34 -7.18 24.64
N PRO A 143 0.52 -8.14 25.09
CA PRO A 143 1.02 -9.26 25.87
C PRO A 143 2.11 -10.02 25.11
N ALA A 144 3.26 -10.25 25.77
CA ALA A 144 4.44 -10.85 25.16
C ALA A 144 4.18 -12.17 24.41
N ARG A 145 3.18 -12.93 24.86
CA ARG A 145 2.74 -14.18 24.19
C ARG A 145 2.31 -13.99 22.72
N PHE A 146 1.65 -12.87 22.40
CA PHE A 146 1.21 -12.60 21.02
C PHE A 146 2.39 -12.17 20.14
N VAL A 147 3.30 -11.36 20.67
CA VAL A 147 4.50 -10.91 19.97
C VAL A 147 5.42 -12.09 19.70
N LEU A 148 5.70 -12.91 20.71
CA LEU A 148 6.53 -14.10 20.57
C LEU A 148 5.90 -15.11 19.60
N GLY A 149 4.57 -15.30 19.65
CA GLY A 149 3.85 -16.15 18.70
C GLY A 149 3.96 -15.65 17.26
N GLY A 150 3.80 -14.36 17.04
CA GLY A 150 3.96 -13.72 15.72
C GLY A 150 5.38 -13.85 15.18
N LEU A 151 6.41 -13.56 16.00
CA LEU A 151 7.81 -13.72 15.63
C LEU A 151 8.17 -15.18 15.34
N ALA A 152 7.68 -16.13 16.14
CA ALA A 152 7.89 -17.55 15.90
C ALA A 152 7.25 -17.99 14.57
N GLY A 153 6.04 -17.50 14.27
CA GLY A 153 5.38 -17.75 12.99
C GLY A 153 6.17 -17.20 11.79
N LEU A 154 6.64 -15.96 11.86
CA LEU A 154 7.48 -15.37 10.81
C LEU A 154 8.78 -16.14 10.61
N ARG A 155 9.41 -16.59 11.69
CA ARG A 155 10.64 -17.41 11.61
C ARG A 155 10.36 -18.76 10.96
N MET A 156 9.25 -19.40 11.27
CA MET A 156 8.85 -20.66 10.62
C MET A 156 8.64 -20.46 9.11
N VAL A 157 7.95 -19.38 8.69
CA VAL A 157 7.78 -19.07 7.27
C VAL A 157 9.14 -18.91 6.59
N GLY A 158 10.10 -18.21 7.21
CA GLY A 158 11.46 -18.07 6.69
C GLY A 158 12.14 -19.42 6.49
N LEU A 159 12.08 -20.31 7.49
CA LEU A 159 12.67 -21.65 7.42
C LEU A 159 12.01 -22.50 6.32
N PHE A 160 10.69 -22.45 6.17
CA PHE A 160 10.02 -23.17 5.09
C PHE A 160 10.41 -22.69 3.70
N VAL A 161 10.58 -21.37 3.53
CA VAL A 161 11.00 -20.80 2.24
C VAL A 161 12.44 -21.20 1.91
N ASP A 162 13.32 -21.30 2.92
CA ASP A 162 14.72 -21.71 2.73
C ASP A 162 14.83 -23.22 2.46
N ASP A 163 13.99 -24.04 3.09
CA ASP A 163 13.95 -25.50 2.91
C ASP A 163 13.35 -25.92 1.54
N TRP A 164 12.52 -25.02 0.95
CA TRP A 164 11.90 -25.24 -0.36
C TRP A 164 12.81 -24.89 -1.56
N ARG A 165 13.97 -24.32 -1.32
CA ARG A 165 14.95 -23.92 -2.36
C ARG A 165 16.06 -24.93 -2.53
#